data_b95da4afc9cee68d33c713c9ca5f4fcf
#
_entry.id   b95da4afc9cee68d33c713c9ca5f4fcf
#
_cell.length_a   1.000
_cell.length_b   1.000
_cell.length_c   1.000
_cell.angle_alpha   90.00
_cell.angle_beta   90.00
_cell.angle_gamma   90.00
#
_symmetry.space_group_name_H-M   'P 1'
#
loop_
_entity.id
_entity.type
_entity.pdbx_description
1 polymer ?
#
loop_
_entity_poly.entity_id
_entity_poly.type
_entity_poly.pdbx_seq_one_letter_code
_entity_poly.pdbx_strand_id
1 'polypeptide(L)'
;MNSSSASPSSPSLFSHSSSPADRLGFGAMQLPGRWAGPAVERATAVAVARRAVELGARHIDTAAFYFSATERANDILREALHPYPEDVTIATKVGPLRTATGEMYAEARPEQLRGLVEENLRQLGVDALDLVYLRVGRLKAVGGVPLGERFAALAALREEGLVRRLGVSNVSAEQLAEARAIAPVAAVQNRFGVLDQADGALVDECAGAGIAYMPFFALGGGHTALESGNLRTVAERHGATAHQIALAWGLARSPAIIQIPGTSSLAHLEENMAAARIALDEDDLALLEPVAD
;
A
#
# COMPACT_ATOMS: atom_id res chain seq x y z
N MET A 1 -39.19 22.90 -2.83
CA MET A 1 -38.66 21.88 -3.76
C MET A 1 -37.18 21.84 -3.53
N ASN A 2 -36.72 20.93 -2.63
CA ASN A 2 -35.31 20.74 -2.30
C ASN A 2 -34.76 19.65 -3.23
N SER A 3 -34.02 20.05 -4.25
CA SER A 3 -33.23 19.15 -5.06
C SER A 3 -31.92 18.85 -4.32
N SER A 4 -31.91 17.73 -3.61
CA SER A 4 -30.68 17.13 -3.07
C SER A 4 -29.84 16.63 -4.24
N SER A 5 -28.80 17.37 -4.61
CA SER A 5 -27.80 16.93 -5.55
C SER A 5 -26.90 15.91 -4.85
N ALA A 6 -27.19 14.62 -5.05
CA ALA A 6 -26.27 13.57 -4.69
C ALA A 6 -24.98 13.74 -5.52
N SER A 7 -23.87 14.05 -4.87
CA SER A 7 -22.55 14.02 -5.48
C SER A 7 -22.27 12.60 -6.03
N PRO A 8 -21.71 12.44 -7.22
CA PRO A 8 -21.38 11.13 -7.75
C PRO A 8 -20.37 10.46 -6.82
N SER A 9 -20.73 9.34 -6.23
CA SER A 9 -19.83 8.49 -5.46
C SER A 9 -18.68 8.07 -6.36
N SER A 10 -17.45 8.45 -6.02
CA SER A 10 -16.25 7.94 -6.70
C SER A 10 -16.30 6.40 -6.68
N PRO A 11 -16.04 5.72 -7.80
CA PRO A 11 -16.07 4.28 -7.85
C PRO A 11 -15.07 3.73 -6.81
N SER A 12 -15.57 2.84 -5.93
CA SER A 12 -14.76 2.15 -4.93
C SER A 12 -13.56 1.46 -5.61
N LEU A 13 -12.40 1.43 -4.95
CA LEU A 13 -11.27 0.59 -5.38
C LEU A 13 -11.65 -0.90 -5.47
N PHE A 14 -12.78 -1.29 -4.86
CA PHE A 14 -13.35 -2.64 -4.84
C PHE A 14 -14.35 -2.91 -5.97
N SER A 15 -14.56 -2.02 -6.93
CA SER A 15 -15.60 -2.18 -7.96
C SER A 15 -15.42 -3.39 -8.88
N HIS A 16 -14.34 -4.16 -8.73
CA HIS A 16 -14.00 -5.23 -9.66
C HIS A 16 -13.88 -6.64 -9.07
N SER A 17 -14.01 -6.88 -7.77
CA SER A 17 -14.25 -8.23 -7.24
C SER A 17 -14.03 -8.31 -5.72
N SER A 18 -14.73 -9.25 -5.08
CA SER A 18 -14.60 -9.59 -3.66
C SER A 18 -13.68 -10.79 -3.40
N SER A 19 -13.02 -11.34 -4.43
CA SER A 19 -12.19 -12.52 -4.25
C SER A 19 -10.86 -12.18 -3.57
N PRO A 20 -10.29 -13.08 -2.75
CA PRO A 20 -8.95 -12.89 -2.17
C PRO A 20 -7.86 -12.61 -3.21
N ALA A 21 -7.96 -13.21 -4.41
CA ALA A 21 -7.00 -13.03 -5.49
C ALA A 21 -6.95 -11.57 -5.98
N ASP A 22 -8.09 -10.88 -6.07
CA ASP A 22 -8.16 -9.49 -6.53
C ASP A 22 -7.68 -8.50 -5.46
N ARG A 23 -7.57 -8.95 -4.21
CA ARG A 23 -7.08 -8.18 -3.07
C ARG A 23 -5.61 -8.45 -2.74
N LEU A 24 -4.88 -9.10 -3.66
CA LEU A 24 -3.44 -9.33 -3.57
C LEU A 24 -2.73 -8.53 -4.66
N GLY A 25 -2.20 -7.39 -4.27
CA GLY A 25 -1.43 -6.48 -5.11
C GLY A 25 0.09 -6.72 -4.99
N PHE A 26 0.87 -5.72 -5.37
CA PHE A 26 2.33 -5.77 -5.34
C PHE A 26 2.94 -4.47 -4.84
N GLY A 27 3.91 -4.55 -3.92
CA GLY A 27 4.69 -3.43 -3.39
C GLY A 27 6.04 -3.28 -4.08
N ALA A 28 6.29 -2.13 -4.71
CA ALA A 28 7.50 -1.87 -5.48
C ALA A 28 8.71 -1.42 -4.65
N MET A 29 8.58 -1.29 -3.32
CA MET A 29 9.64 -0.74 -2.46
C MET A 29 10.98 -1.51 -2.55
N GLN A 30 10.92 -2.81 -2.82
CA GLN A 30 12.11 -3.67 -2.89
C GLN A 30 12.75 -3.71 -4.28
N LEU A 31 12.07 -3.22 -5.33
CA LEU A 31 12.57 -3.30 -6.71
C LEU A 31 13.91 -2.59 -6.94
N PRO A 32 14.13 -1.36 -6.43
CA PRO A 32 15.41 -0.67 -6.63
C PRO A 32 16.55 -1.21 -5.76
N GLY A 33 16.27 -2.19 -4.90
CA GLY A 33 17.19 -2.60 -3.84
C GLY A 33 17.21 -1.63 -2.66
N ARG A 34 18.06 -1.90 -1.67
CA ARG A 34 18.25 -1.03 -0.50
C ARG A 34 19.40 -0.08 -0.75
N TRP A 35 19.31 1.15 -0.21
CA TRP A 35 20.38 2.16 -0.36
C TRP A 35 21.76 1.63 0.04
N ALA A 36 21.87 0.93 1.16
CA ALA A 36 23.11 0.35 1.68
C ALA A 36 23.16 -1.19 1.55
N GLY A 37 22.32 -1.77 0.69
CA GLY A 37 22.22 -3.21 0.47
C GLY A 37 22.81 -3.64 -0.87
N PRO A 38 22.75 -4.96 -1.17
CA PRO A 38 23.12 -5.44 -2.49
C PRO A 38 22.21 -4.80 -3.56
N ALA A 39 22.82 -4.42 -4.69
CA ALA A 39 22.07 -3.92 -5.84
C ALA A 39 21.17 -5.03 -6.40
N VAL A 40 19.97 -4.66 -6.80
CA VAL A 40 19.09 -5.54 -7.59
C VAL A 40 19.39 -5.25 -9.05
N GLU A 41 19.62 -6.29 -9.83
CA GLU A 41 19.81 -6.13 -11.27
C GLU A 41 18.52 -5.59 -11.89
N ARG A 42 18.65 -4.52 -12.71
CA ARG A 42 17.50 -3.84 -13.32
C ARG A 42 16.61 -4.79 -14.12
N ALA A 43 17.21 -5.69 -14.92
CA ALA A 43 16.45 -6.66 -15.69
C ALA A 43 15.62 -7.60 -14.80
N THR A 44 16.15 -8.02 -13.65
CA THR A 44 15.42 -8.81 -12.65
C THR A 44 14.28 -8.01 -12.04
N ALA A 45 14.51 -6.76 -11.66
CA ALA A 45 13.48 -5.90 -11.09
C ALA A 45 12.31 -5.65 -12.08
N VAL A 46 12.64 -5.41 -13.36
CA VAL A 46 11.65 -5.27 -14.44
C VAL A 46 10.87 -6.57 -14.65
N ALA A 47 11.55 -7.73 -14.66
CA ALA A 47 10.90 -9.03 -14.79
C ALA A 47 9.94 -9.32 -13.62
N VAL A 48 10.31 -8.99 -12.37
CA VAL A 48 9.46 -9.12 -11.19
C VAL A 48 8.21 -8.25 -11.32
N ALA A 49 8.35 -6.99 -11.73
CA ALA A 49 7.21 -6.09 -11.90
C ALA A 49 6.22 -6.58 -12.98
N ARG A 50 6.72 -7.06 -14.13
CA ARG A 50 5.90 -7.67 -15.19
C ARG A 50 5.18 -8.91 -14.68
N ARG A 51 5.94 -9.80 -14.04
CA ARG A 51 5.41 -11.06 -13.51
C ARG A 51 4.32 -10.85 -12.47
N ALA A 52 4.40 -9.80 -11.65
CA ALA A 52 3.36 -9.47 -10.68
C ALA A 52 2.00 -9.23 -11.36
N VAL A 53 1.98 -8.45 -12.44
CA VAL A 53 0.75 -8.19 -13.21
C VAL A 53 0.26 -9.45 -13.95
N GLU A 54 1.16 -10.26 -14.51
CA GLU A 54 0.82 -11.54 -15.12
C GLU A 54 0.17 -12.53 -14.13
N LEU A 55 0.62 -12.50 -12.87
CA LEU A 55 0.07 -13.32 -11.79
C LEU A 55 -1.24 -12.75 -11.21
N GLY A 56 -1.72 -11.61 -11.71
CA GLY A 56 -3.01 -11.06 -11.33
C GLY A 56 -2.96 -9.86 -10.38
N ALA A 57 -1.79 -9.32 -10.03
CA ALA A 57 -1.73 -8.08 -9.25
C ALA A 57 -2.37 -6.93 -10.03
N ARG A 58 -3.43 -6.32 -9.46
CA ARG A 58 -4.13 -5.18 -10.06
C ARG A 58 -3.97 -3.90 -9.25
N HIS A 59 -3.27 -3.97 -8.13
CA HIS A 59 -2.89 -2.84 -7.31
C HIS A 59 -1.39 -2.84 -7.12
N ILE A 60 -0.71 -1.83 -7.64
CA ILE A 60 0.75 -1.66 -7.54
C ILE A 60 1.03 -0.46 -6.64
N ASP A 61 1.72 -0.71 -5.54
CA ASP A 61 2.10 0.33 -4.58
C ASP A 61 3.54 0.79 -4.79
N THR A 62 3.75 2.07 -5.00
CA THR A 62 5.06 2.68 -5.20
C THR A 62 5.23 3.99 -4.43
N ALA A 63 6.35 4.68 -4.62
CA ALA A 63 6.61 6.06 -4.21
C ALA A 63 7.84 6.61 -4.93
N ALA A 64 7.86 7.90 -5.25
CA ALA A 64 9.06 8.54 -5.81
C ALA A 64 10.27 8.45 -4.88
N PHE A 65 10.03 8.33 -3.57
CA PHE A 65 11.08 8.13 -2.57
C PHE A 65 11.49 6.66 -2.34
N TYR A 66 11.04 5.72 -3.20
CA TYR A 66 11.56 4.36 -3.26
C TYR A 66 12.69 4.29 -4.27
N PHE A 67 13.91 4.53 -3.81
CA PHE A 67 15.10 4.52 -4.64
C PHE A 67 16.31 3.97 -3.90
N SER A 68 17.29 3.50 -4.65
CA SER A 68 18.64 3.18 -4.21
C SER A 68 19.64 4.21 -4.77
N ALA A 69 20.92 3.95 -4.67
CA ALA A 69 21.96 4.82 -5.25
C ALA A 69 21.85 4.92 -6.78
N THR A 70 21.32 3.90 -7.45
CA THR A 70 21.34 3.78 -8.91
C THR A 70 19.96 3.64 -9.55
N GLU A 71 18.94 3.20 -8.81
CA GLU A 71 17.65 2.82 -9.36
C GLU A 71 16.48 3.47 -8.61
N ARG A 72 15.37 3.68 -9.31
CA ARG A 72 14.09 4.15 -8.74
C ARG A 72 12.97 3.20 -9.08
N ALA A 73 12.11 2.92 -8.11
CA ALA A 73 10.96 2.03 -8.31
C ALA A 73 10.02 2.51 -9.44
N ASN A 74 9.74 3.81 -9.50
CA ASN A 74 8.88 4.39 -10.55
C ASN A 74 9.46 4.20 -11.95
N ASP A 75 10.78 4.37 -12.14
CA ASP A 75 11.45 4.19 -13.42
C ASP A 75 11.42 2.70 -13.85
N ILE A 76 11.58 1.77 -12.90
CA ILE A 76 11.47 0.33 -13.14
C ILE A 76 10.03 -0.04 -13.53
N LEU A 77 9.02 0.47 -12.81
CA LEU A 77 7.62 0.23 -13.13
C LEU A 77 7.25 0.79 -14.51
N ARG A 78 7.73 1.98 -14.86
CA ARG A 78 7.54 2.56 -16.18
C ARG A 78 8.13 1.67 -17.28
N GLU A 79 9.35 1.21 -17.13
CA GLU A 79 9.99 0.32 -18.11
C GLU A 79 9.25 -1.03 -18.20
N ALA A 80 8.78 -1.53 -17.07
CA ALA A 80 8.12 -2.82 -17.02
C ALA A 80 6.71 -2.81 -17.62
N LEU A 81 5.91 -1.76 -17.35
CA LEU A 81 4.46 -1.79 -17.48
C LEU A 81 3.87 -0.69 -18.39
N HIS A 82 4.67 0.33 -18.78
CA HIS A 82 4.11 1.40 -19.62
C HIS A 82 4.04 0.96 -21.11
N PRO A 83 2.89 1.17 -21.81
CA PRO A 83 1.63 1.72 -21.27
C PRO A 83 0.99 0.78 -20.25
N TYR A 84 0.53 1.35 -19.12
CA TYR A 84 -0.05 0.56 -18.04
C TYR A 84 -1.37 -0.09 -18.47
N PRO A 85 -1.64 -1.37 -18.07
CA PRO A 85 -2.94 -1.98 -18.31
C PRO A 85 -4.06 -1.18 -17.63
N GLU A 86 -5.21 -1.07 -18.30
CA GLU A 86 -6.36 -0.26 -17.83
C GLU A 86 -6.93 -0.75 -16.49
N ASP A 87 -6.79 -2.03 -16.19
CA ASP A 87 -7.26 -2.68 -14.96
C ASP A 87 -6.24 -2.63 -13.81
N VAL A 88 -5.06 -2.02 -14.02
CA VAL A 88 -4.03 -1.84 -13.00
C VAL A 88 -4.10 -0.45 -12.40
N THR A 89 -4.26 -0.37 -11.09
CA THR A 89 -4.17 0.87 -10.30
C THR A 89 -2.74 1.07 -9.80
N ILE A 90 -2.13 2.20 -10.14
CA ILE A 90 -0.82 2.59 -9.59
C ILE A 90 -1.04 3.57 -8.42
N ALA A 91 -0.72 3.13 -7.22
CA ALA A 91 -0.77 3.96 -6.03
C ALA A 91 0.62 4.47 -5.66
N THR A 92 0.73 5.77 -5.41
CA THR A 92 1.99 6.38 -4.96
C THR A 92 1.79 7.23 -3.71
N LYS A 93 2.88 7.79 -3.19
CA LYS A 93 2.89 8.53 -1.93
C LYS A 93 3.64 9.84 -2.09
N VAL A 94 3.14 10.86 -1.38
CA VAL A 94 3.82 12.14 -1.17
C VAL A 94 3.85 12.48 0.33
N GLY A 95 4.65 13.46 0.73
CA GLY A 95 4.78 13.91 2.12
C GLY A 95 6.21 13.84 2.62
N PRO A 96 6.84 12.66 2.71
CA PRO A 96 8.24 12.56 3.14
C PRO A 96 9.20 13.24 2.17
N LEU A 97 10.07 14.09 2.71
CA LEU A 97 11.21 14.67 1.98
C LEU A 97 12.47 13.88 2.35
N ARG A 98 13.20 13.41 1.33
CA ARG A 98 14.43 12.64 1.50
C ARG A 98 15.63 13.37 0.93
N THR A 99 16.77 13.17 1.57
CA THR A 99 18.08 13.53 1.01
C THR A 99 18.41 12.65 -0.20
N ALA A 100 19.41 13.05 -0.97
CA ALA A 100 19.95 12.21 -2.05
C ALA A 100 20.48 10.84 -1.54
N THR A 101 20.80 10.73 -0.25
CA THR A 101 21.22 9.49 0.42
C THR A 101 20.05 8.67 1.00
N GLY A 102 18.81 9.09 0.76
CA GLY A 102 17.62 8.36 1.17
C GLY A 102 17.16 8.60 2.61
N GLU A 103 17.80 9.47 3.36
CA GLU A 103 17.38 9.83 4.72
C GLU A 103 16.17 10.75 4.69
N MET A 104 15.15 10.45 5.47
CA MET A 104 13.99 11.32 5.64
C MET A 104 14.35 12.44 6.62
N TYR A 105 14.34 13.68 6.16
CA TYR A 105 14.71 14.84 6.97
C TYR A 105 13.55 15.74 7.36
N ALA A 106 12.47 15.77 6.58
CA ALA A 106 11.30 16.59 6.84
C ALA A 106 10.04 16.01 6.21
N GLU A 107 8.90 16.59 6.54
CA GLU A 107 7.64 16.43 5.82
C GLU A 107 7.39 17.65 4.92
N ALA A 108 6.87 17.39 3.73
CA ALA A 108 6.53 18.44 2.78
C ALA A 108 5.45 19.38 3.34
N ARG A 109 5.64 20.67 3.17
CA ARG A 109 4.62 21.69 3.39
C ARG A 109 3.59 21.66 2.25
N PRO A 110 2.39 22.24 2.43
CA PRO A 110 1.32 22.25 1.41
C PRO A 110 1.81 22.69 0.02
N GLU A 111 2.58 23.76 -0.06
CA GLU A 111 3.09 24.33 -1.31
C GLU A 111 4.13 23.45 -2.03
N GLN A 112 4.71 22.47 -1.35
CA GLN A 112 5.69 21.55 -1.92
C GLN A 112 5.04 20.30 -2.54
N LEU A 113 3.78 19.99 -2.16
CA LEU A 113 3.12 18.76 -2.57
C LEU A 113 2.89 18.68 -4.08
N ARG A 114 2.62 19.82 -4.73
CA ARG A 114 2.51 19.89 -6.20
C ARG A 114 3.77 19.34 -6.88
N GLY A 115 4.94 19.83 -6.48
CA GLY A 115 6.21 19.36 -7.06
C GLY A 115 6.44 17.86 -6.87
N LEU A 116 6.02 17.30 -5.72
CA LEU A 116 6.12 15.86 -5.46
C LEU A 116 5.14 15.05 -6.31
N VAL A 117 3.94 15.55 -6.56
CA VAL A 117 2.96 14.93 -7.49
C VAL A 117 3.50 14.95 -8.91
N GLU A 118 3.98 16.10 -9.38
CA GLU A 118 4.56 16.28 -10.72
C GLU A 118 5.82 15.39 -10.92
N GLU A 119 6.61 15.19 -9.87
CA GLU A 119 7.73 14.26 -9.92
C GLU A 119 7.26 12.82 -10.17
N ASN A 120 6.22 12.36 -9.46
CA ASN A 120 5.64 11.03 -9.68
C ASN A 120 5.05 10.89 -11.10
N LEU A 121 4.30 11.89 -11.57
CA LEU A 121 3.76 11.92 -12.94
C LEU A 121 4.86 11.74 -13.99
N ARG A 122 5.93 12.51 -13.86
CA ARG A 122 7.08 12.46 -14.78
C ARG A 122 7.80 11.12 -14.74
N GLN A 123 8.07 10.58 -13.54
CA GLN A 123 8.77 9.30 -13.38
C GLN A 123 7.93 8.13 -13.92
N LEU A 124 6.64 8.10 -13.62
CA LEU A 124 5.73 7.06 -14.09
C LEU A 124 5.33 7.24 -15.57
N GLY A 125 5.48 8.45 -16.13
CA GLY A 125 5.13 8.75 -17.51
C GLY A 125 3.62 8.78 -17.76
N VAL A 126 2.85 9.34 -16.82
CA VAL A 126 1.39 9.46 -16.88
C VAL A 126 0.95 10.91 -16.67
N ASP A 127 -0.24 11.26 -17.18
CA ASP A 127 -0.83 12.61 -17.05
C ASP A 127 -1.64 12.77 -15.75
N ALA A 128 -2.08 11.66 -15.15
CA ALA A 128 -2.82 11.65 -13.89
C ALA A 128 -2.44 10.41 -13.06
N LEU A 129 -2.27 10.58 -11.74
CA LEU A 129 -2.00 9.49 -10.79
C LEU A 129 -3.32 8.86 -10.34
N ASP A 130 -3.42 7.55 -10.29
CA ASP A 130 -4.65 6.84 -9.92
C ASP A 130 -5.02 7.01 -8.46
N LEU A 131 -4.02 6.89 -7.57
CA LEU A 131 -4.16 7.03 -6.13
C LEU A 131 -2.89 7.64 -5.53
N VAL A 132 -3.05 8.70 -4.75
CA VAL A 132 -1.95 9.34 -4.03
C VAL A 132 -2.24 9.34 -2.54
N TYR A 133 -1.35 8.73 -1.77
CA TYR A 133 -1.38 8.83 -0.31
C TYR A 133 -0.62 10.06 0.18
N LEU A 134 -1.26 10.85 1.05
CA LEU A 134 -0.52 11.74 1.94
C LEU A 134 0.06 10.89 3.07
N ARG A 135 1.36 10.63 3.03
CA ARG A 135 2.03 9.95 4.13
C ARG A 135 2.50 10.96 5.17
N VAL A 136 2.18 10.69 6.43
CA VAL A 136 2.55 11.55 7.56
C VAL A 136 3.38 10.79 8.60
N GLY A 137 4.10 11.52 9.42
CA GLY A 137 4.84 10.98 10.54
C GLY A 137 6.06 10.13 10.17
N ARG A 138 6.70 9.60 11.19
CA ARG A 138 7.88 8.72 11.06
C ARG A 138 7.45 7.26 11.02
N LEU A 139 8.32 6.38 10.50
CA LEU A 139 8.04 4.97 10.28
C LEU A 139 7.53 4.21 11.53
N LYS A 140 7.95 4.63 12.73
CA LYS A 140 7.62 3.98 14.02
C LYS A 140 6.61 4.75 14.87
N ALA A 141 6.06 5.86 14.36
CA ALA A 141 5.11 6.67 15.10
C ALA A 141 3.96 7.07 14.17
N VAL A 142 2.76 6.63 14.51
CA VAL A 142 1.53 7.00 13.82
C VAL A 142 1.16 8.43 14.19
N GLY A 143 0.73 9.21 13.20
CA GLY A 143 0.22 10.56 13.46
C GLY A 143 1.29 11.60 13.78
N GLY A 144 0.97 12.48 14.71
CA GLY A 144 1.92 13.46 15.31
C GLY A 144 2.05 14.79 14.58
N VAL A 145 1.48 14.94 13.38
CA VAL A 145 1.50 16.19 12.61
C VAL A 145 0.12 16.45 12.01
N PRO A 146 -0.49 17.64 12.19
CA PRO A 146 -1.74 17.99 11.53
C PRO A 146 -1.65 17.79 10.03
N LEU A 147 -2.67 17.18 9.41
CA LEU A 147 -2.62 16.88 7.99
C LEU A 147 -3.54 17.79 7.16
N GLY A 148 -4.47 18.53 7.78
CA GLY A 148 -5.56 19.22 7.10
C GLY A 148 -5.13 20.12 5.95
N GLU A 149 -4.22 21.09 6.17
CA GLU A 149 -3.74 21.98 5.11
C GLU A 149 -3.04 21.23 3.98
N ARG A 150 -2.25 20.20 4.32
CA ARG A 150 -1.56 19.36 3.32
C ARG A 150 -2.55 18.51 2.54
N PHE A 151 -3.54 17.94 3.21
CA PHE A 151 -4.56 17.14 2.53
C PHE A 151 -5.46 18.02 1.64
N ALA A 152 -5.78 19.24 2.08
CA ALA A 152 -6.50 20.23 1.26
C ALA A 152 -5.71 20.60 -0.01
N ALA A 153 -4.38 20.74 0.09
CA ALA A 153 -3.53 20.98 -1.07
C ALA A 153 -3.58 19.80 -2.06
N LEU A 154 -3.58 18.54 -1.58
CA LEU A 154 -3.76 17.37 -2.46
C LEU A 154 -5.19 17.30 -3.04
N ALA A 155 -6.20 17.67 -2.27
CA ALA A 155 -7.57 17.75 -2.78
C ALA A 155 -7.69 18.75 -3.93
N ALA A 156 -7.01 19.89 -3.86
CA ALA A 156 -6.95 20.85 -4.98
C ALA A 156 -6.30 20.21 -6.22
N LEU A 157 -5.22 19.45 -6.09
CA LEU A 157 -4.58 18.75 -7.22
C LEU A 157 -5.48 17.66 -7.83
N ARG A 158 -6.38 17.07 -7.04
CA ARG A 158 -7.42 16.18 -7.56
C ARG A 158 -8.46 16.95 -8.40
N GLU A 159 -8.91 18.09 -7.94
CA GLU A 159 -9.84 18.93 -8.70
C GLU A 159 -9.23 19.44 -10.02
N GLU A 160 -7.90 19.63 -10.07
CA GLU A 160 -7.16 19.95 -11.29
C GLU A 160 -6.98 18.73 -12.23
N GLY A 161 -7.31 17.51 -11.77
CA GLY A 161 -7.20 16.29 -12.56
C GLY A 161 -5.83 15.61 -12.55
N LEU A 162 -4.86 16.10 -11.77
CA LEU A 162 -3.51 15.49 -11.64
C LEU A 162 -3.53 14.21 -10.79
N VAL A 163 -4.54 14.06 -9.93
CA VAL A 163 -4.75 12.92 -9.06
C VAL A 163 -6.20 12.47 -9.15
N ARG A 164 -6.45 11.19 -9.37
CA ARG A 164 -7.82 10.65 -9.47
C ARG A 164 -8.44 10.37 -8.12
N ARG A 165 -7.66 9.77 -7.20
CA ARG A 165 -8.12 9.38 -5.85
C ARG A 165 -7.09 9.77 -4.79
N LEU A 166 -7.59 10.08 -3.60
CA LEU A 166 -6.77 10.45 -2.45
C LEU A 166 -6.80 9.33 -1.40
N GLY A 167 -5.67 9.13 -0.76
CA GLY A 167 -5.51 8.27 0.40
C GLY A 167 -4.67 8.96 1.48
N VAL A 168 -4.62 8.34 2.64
CA VAL A 168 -3.77 8.77 3.75
C VAL A 168 -2.91 7.61 4.23
N SER A 169 -1.72 7.89 4.77
CA SER A 169 -0.81 6.84 5.24
C SER A 169 -0.12 7.21 6.53
N ASN A 170 -0.04 6.24 7.43
CA ASN A 170 0.55 6.36 8.76
C ASN A 170 -0.22 7.35 9.66
N VAL A 171 -1.54 7.28 9.62
CA VAL A 171 -2.50 8.19 10.28
C VAL A 171 -3.21 7.52 11.45
N SER A 172 -3.64 8.31 12.42
CA SER A 172 -4.60 7.89 13.44
C SER A 172 -6.05 7.96 12.91
N ALA A 173 -7.02 7.44 13.70
CA ALA A 173 -8.44 7.56 13.40
C ALA A 173 -8.89 9.03 13.32
N GLU A 174 -8.41 9.87 14.25
CA GLU A 174 -8.71 11.31 14.26
C GLU A 174 -8.21 12.00 12.98
N GLN A 175 -7.02 11.63 12.51
CA GLN A 175 -6.47 12.16 11.26
C GLN A 175 -7.22 11.66 10.04
N LEU A 176 -7.69 10.40 10.05
CA LEU A 176 -8.60 9.91 9.00
C LEU A 176 -9.90 10.71 9.00
N ALA A 177 -10.49 10.98 10.16
CA ALA A 177 -11.69 11.82 10.27
C ALA A 177 -11.45 13.26 9.75
N GLU A 178 -10.30 13.87 10.10
CA GLU A 178 -9.87 15.18 9.59
C GLU A 178 -9.78 15.17 8.05
N ALA A 179 -9.13 14.16 7.45
CA ALA A 179 -9.04 14.05 6.00
C ALA A 179 -10.41 13.91 5.33
N ARG A 180 -11.28 13.05 5.87
CA ARG A 180 -12.64 12.80 5.35
C ARG A 180 -13.53 14.04 5.41
N ALA A 181 -13.29 14.95 6.35
CA ALA A 181 -14.01 16.23 6.42
C ALA A 181 -13.60 17.19 5.29
N ILE A 182 -12.43 17.00 4.66
CA ILE A 182 -11.91 17.86 3.60
C ILE A 182 -12.26 17.29 2.22
N ALA A 183 -12.02 16.00 1.98
CA ALA A 183 -12.27 15.36 0.70
C ALA A 183 -12.48 13.82 0.87
N PRO A 184 -13.12 13.14 -0.11
CA PRO A 184 -13.25 11.69 -0.08
C PRO A 184 -11.88 10.99 0.01
N VAL A 185 -11.75 10.08 0.98
CA VAL A 185 -10.58 9.22 1.17
C VAL A 185 -10.91 7.84 0.60
N ALA A 186 -10.16 7.42 -0.43
CA ALA A 186 -10.35 6.13 -1.08
C ALA A 186 -9.64 4.99 -0.36
N ALA A 187 -8.53 5.30 0.33
CA ALA A 187 -7.69 4.28 0.95
C ALA A 187 -6.89 4.81 2.15
N VAL A 188 -6.65 3.92 3.11
CA VAL A 188 -5.71 4.08 4.23
C VAL A 188 -4.56 3.10 4.05
N GLN A 189 -3.33 3.55 4.32
CA GLN A 189 -2.16 2.69 4.30
C GLN A 189 -1.37 2.84 5.58
N ASN A 190 -1.52 1.91 6.52
CA ASN A 190 -0.84 1.90 7.81
C ASN A 190 -0.09 0.59 8.04
N ARG A 191 0.70 0.56 9.11
CA ARG A 191 1.38 -0.66 9.53
C ARG A 191 0.35 -1.61 10.16
N PHE A 192 0.25 -2.82 9.61
CA PHE A 192 -0.65 -3.86 10.11
C PHE A 192 -0.23 -5.23 9.57
N GLY A 193 -0.42 -6.27 10.36
CA GLY A 193 -0.13 -7.65 9.98
C GLY A 193 -0.38 -8.61 11.12
N VAL A 194 -0.23 -9.90 10.88
CA VAL A 194 -0.53 -10.95 11.85
C VAL A 194 0.23 -10.82 13.18
N LEU A 195 1.42 -10.23 13.17
CA LEU A 195 2.24 -9.96 14.38
C LEU A 195 2.14 -8.51 14.87
N ASP A 196 1.34 -7.68 14.23
CA ASP A 196 1.16 -6.27 14.62
C ASP A 196 -0.26 -5.85 14.26
N GLN A 197 -1.18 -6.11 15.18
CA GLN A 197 -2.63 -5.93 15.00
C GLN A 197 -3.18 -4.65 15.67
N ALA A 198 -2.30 -3.74 16.10
CA ALA A 198 -2.68 -2.54 16.84
C ALA A 198 -3.70 -1.65 16.12
N ASP A 199 -3.69 -1.66 14.78
CA ASP A 199 -4.56 -0.84 13.93
C ASP A 199 -5.92 -1.51 13.61
N GLY A 200 -6.25 -2.62 14.28
CA GLY A 200 -7.45 -3.42 13.99
C GLY A 200 -8.75 -2.62 13.99
N ALA A 201 -8.93 -1.70 14.95
CA ALA A 201 -10.11 -0.84 15.01
C ALA A 201 -10.22 0.09 13.79
N LEU A 202 -9.10 0.61 13.29
CA LEU A 202 -9.08 1.44 12.09
C LEU A 202 -9.36 0.63 10.81
N VAL A 203 -8.93 -0.64 10.77
CA VAL A 203 -9.30 -1.58 9.69
C VAL A 203 -10.82 -1.77 9.65
N ASP A 204 -11.45 -1.97 10.80
CA ASP A 204 -12.90 -2.15 10.92
C ASP A 204 -13.68 -0.87 10.55
N GLU A 205 -13.18 0.31 10.96
CA GLU A 205 -13.73 1.60 10.53
C GLU A 205 -13.65 1.77 9.01
N CYS A 206 -12.51 1.45 8.40
CA CYS A 206 -12.33 1.50 6.96
C CYS A 206 -13.30 0.57 6.24
N ALA A 207 -13.48 -0.66 6.73
CA ALA A 207 -14.44 -1.62 6.17
C ALA A 207 -15.87 -1.09 6.21
N GLY A 208 -16.30 -0.54 7.35
CA GLY A 208 -17.62 0.06 7.52
C GLY A 208 -17.87 1.29 6.64
N ALA A 209 -16.80 2.01 6.28
CA ALA A 209 -16.86 3.21 5.45
C ALA A 209 -16.63 2.96 3.95
N GLY A 210 -16.37 1.72 3.53
CA GLY A 210 -16.01 1.39 2.14
C GLY A 210 -14.67 1.95 1.69
N ILE A 211 -13.76 2.19 2.64
CA ILE A 211 -12.38 2.66 2.41
C ILE A 211 -11.47 1.44 2.34
N ALA A 212 -10.62 1.37 1.31
CA ALA A 212 -9.62 0.31 1.21
C ALA A 212 -8.54 0.45 2.28
N TYR A 213 -8.04 -0.65 2.81
CA TYR A 213 -6.94 -0.65 3.77
C TYR A 213 -5.75 -1.44 3.22
N MET A 214 -4.61 -0.77 3.04
CA MET A 214 -3.38 -1.36 2.51
C MET A 214 -2.35 -1.50 3.64
N PRO A 215 -2.17 -2.69 4.23
CA PRO A 215 -1.17 -2.87 5.26
C PRO A 215 0.23 -2.78 4.68
N PHE A 216 1.06 -1.85 5.19
CA PHE A 216 2.48 -1.93 4.92
C PHE A 216 3.19 -2.77 5.99
N PHE A 217 4.24 -3.46 5.60
CA PHE A 217 5.02 -4.38 6.44
C PHE A 217 4.24 -5.57 7.00
N ALA A 218 3.19 -6.01 6.31
CA ALA A 218 2.46 -7.23 6.66
C ALA A 218 3.37 -8.48 6.81
N LEU A 219 4.51 -8.47 6.10
CA LEU A 219 5.58 -9.48 6.18
C LEU A 219 6.81 -8.99 6.96
N GLY A 220 6.63 -8.10 7.95
CA GLY A 220 7.72 -7.56 8.77
C GLY A 220 8.61 -6.53 8.07
N GLY A 221 8.38 -6.21 6.79
CA GLY A 221 9.12 -5.21 6.01
C GLY A 221 10.62 -5.50 5.84
N GLY A 222 11.05 -6.74 6.07
CA GLY A 222 12.46 -7.12 6.10
C GLY A 222 13.22 -6.64 7.34
N HIS A 223 12.49 -6.20 8.39
CA HIS A 223 13.05 -5.74 9.66
C HIS A 223 12.63 -6.61 10.84
N THR A 224 11.54 -7.35 10.71
CA THR A 224 11.00 -8.24 11.74
C THR A 224 10.80 -9.62 11.11
N ALA A 225 11.38 -10.65 11.70
CA ALA A 225 11.12 -12.02 11.27
C ALA A 225 9.69 -12.42 11.64
N LEU A 226 9.03 -13.19 10.76
CA LEU A 226 7.72 -13.78 11.04
C LEU A 226 7.91 -15.05 11.91
N GLU A 227 8.39 -14.86 13.13
CA GLU A 227 8.68 -15.93 14.08
C GLU A 227 7.60 -15.96 15.16
N SER A 228 6.62 -16.82 14.99
CA SER A 228 5.60 -17.17 15.99
C SER A 228 5.35 -18.66 15.93
N GLY A 229 5.23 -19.29 17.10
CA GLY A 229 4.89 -20.73 17.20
C GLY A 229 3.56 -21.03 16.52
N ASN A 230 2.55 -20.17 16.75
CA ASN A 230 1.22 -20.32 16.18
C ASN A 230 1.25 -20.17 14.66
N LEU A 231 1.98 -19.16 14.14
CA LEU A 231 2.12 -18.95 12.69
C LEU A 231 2.78 -20.15 12.01
N ARG A 232 3.79 -20.76 12.64
CA ARG A 232 4.43 -21.98 12.15
C ARG A 232 3.48 -23.18 12.15
N THR A 233 2.73 -23.36 13.24
CA THR A 233 1.75 -24.44 13.35
C THR A 233 0.70 -24.37 12.24
N VAL A 234 0.16 -23.16 11.96
CA VAL A 234 -0.81 -22.98 10.87
C VAL A 234 -0.14 -23.22 9.52
N ALA A 235 1.10 -22.74 9.32
CA ALA A 235 1.83 -22.96 8.08
C ALA A 235 2.05 -24.47 7.79
N GLU A 236 2.40 -25.26 8.79
CA GLU A 236 2.54 -26.71 8.68
C GLU A 236 1.22 -27.41 8.31
N ARG A 237 0.08 -26.99 8.89
CA ARG A 237 -1.26 -27.54 8.57
C ARG A 237 -1.62 -27.35 7.09
N HIS A 238 -1.26 -26.19 6.53
CA HIS A 238 -1.57 -25.83 5.14
C HIS A 238 -0.49 -26.23 4.14
N GLY A 239 0.64 -26.80 4.57
CA GLY A 239 1.79 -27.07 3.70
C GLY A 239 2.33 -25.79 3.05
N ALA A 240 2.24 -24.67 3.76
CA ALA A 240 2.54 -23.33 3.29
C ALA A 240 3.69 -22.70 4.08
N THR A 241 4.19 -21.56 3.62
CA THR A 241 5.19 -20.79 4.37
C THR A 241 4.51 -19.84 5.38
N ALA A 242 5.24 -19.40 6.39
CA ALA A 242 4.77 -18.39 7.33
C ALA A 242 4.38 -17.07 6.62
N HIS A 243 5.09 -16.71 5.53
CA HIS A 243 4.76 -15.53 4.72
C HIS A 243 3.41 -15.68 4.01
N GLN A 244 3.13 -16.85 3.45
CA GLN A 244 1.84 -17.12 2.82
C GLN A 244 0.70 -17.08 3.82
N ILE A 245 0.88 -17.66 5.02
CA ILE A 245 -0.14 -17.60 6.09
C ILE A 245 -0.37 -16.17 6.55
N ALA A 246 0.69 -15.35 6.72
CA ALA A 246 0.55 -13.96 7.11
C ALA A 246 -0.25 -13.14 6.07
N LEU A 247 -0.07 -13.39 4.78
CA LEU A 247 -0.86 -12.76 3.72
C LEU A 247 -2.30 -13.26 3.71
N ALA A 248 -2.52 -14.58 3.81
CA ALA A 248 -3.84 -15.20 3.86
C ALA A 248 -4.64 -14.70 5.07
N TRP A 249 -3.99 -14.58 6.25
CA TRP A 249 -4.60 -14.00 7.44
C TRP A 249 -5.11 -12.58 7.19
N GLY A 250 -4.30 -11.70 6.60
CA GLY A 250 -4.73 -10.34 6.31
C GLY A 250 -5.91 -10.29 5.33
N LEU A 251 -5.93 -11.17 4.32
CA LEU A 251 -7.08 -11.28 3.40
C LEU A 251 -8.34 -11.80 4.07
N ALA A 252 -8.22 -12.69 5.07
CA ALA A 252 -9.32 -13.20 5.87
C ALA A 252 -9.83 -12.21 6.92
N ARG A 253 -8.92 -11.39 7.51
CA ARG A 253 -9.20 -10.43 8.60
C ARG A 253 -10.25 -9.38 8.22
N SER A 254 -10.24 -8.89 6.98
CA SER A 254 -11.20 -7.90 6.53
C SER A 254 -11.33 -7.87 5.01
N PRO A 255 -12.55 -7.70 4.48
CA PRO A 255 -12.74 -7.47 3.04
C PRO A 255 -12.15 -6.13 2.56
N ALA A 256 -11.90 -5.17 3.46
CA ALA A 256 -11.28 -3.90 3.14
C ALA A 256 -9.78 -4.02 2.84
N ILE A 257 -9.13 -5.09 3.29
CA ILE A 257 -7.68 -5.25 3.15
C ILE A 257 -7.31 -5.65 1.73
N ILE A 258 -6.39 -4.86 1.14
CA ILE A 258 -5.63 -5.21 -0.06
C ILE A 258 -4.17 -5.37 0.35
N GLN A 259 -3.65 -6.58 0.26
CA GLN A 259 -2.25 -6.90 0.58
C GLN A 259 -1.32 -6.40 -0.53
N ILE A 260 -0.17 -5.82 -0.12
CA ILE A 260 0.83 -5.28 -1.05
C ILE A 260 2.24 -5.83 -0.75
N PRO A 261 2.42 -7.17 -0.74
CA PRO A 261 3.73 -7.75 -0.49
C PRO A 261 4.75 -7.30 -1.54
N GLY A 262 5.93 -6.88 -1.10
CA GLY A 262 7.01 -6.44 -1.98
C GLY A 262 8.20 -7.41 -1.96
N THR A 263 8.77 -7.65 -3.13
CA THR A 263 9.98 -8.45 -3.30
C THR A 263 10.75 -8.06 -4.56
N SER A 264 12.02 -8.42 -4.62
CA SER A 264 12.86 -8.37 -5.83
C SER A 264 13.21 -9.76 -6.37
N SER A 265 12.55 -10.82 -5.88
CA SER A 265 12.76 -12.22 -6.28
C SER A 265 11.50 -12.77 -6.97
N LEU A 266 11.65 -13.37 -8.13
CA LEU A 266 10.55 -14.05 -8.85
C LEU A 266 9.96 -15.21 -8.02
N ALA A 267 10.81 -16.00 -7.36
CA ALA A 267 10.35 -17.11 -6.53
C ALA A 267 9.50 -16.62 -5.34
N HIS A 268 9.95 -15.57 -4.63
CA HIS A 268 9.17 -14.98 -3.53
C HIS A 268 7.89 -14.31 -4.04
N LEU A 269 7.90 -13.74 -5.25
CA LEU A 269 6.69 -13.18 -5.85
C LEU A 269 5.64 -14.27 -6.08
N GLU A 270 6.02 -15.39 -6.70
CA GLU A 270 5.12 -16.51 -6.96
C GLU A 270 4.59 -17.12 -5.66
N GLU A 271 5.46 -17.26 -4.65
CA GLU A 271 5.08 -17.68 -3.31
C GLU A 271 4.04 -16.73 -2.69
N ASN A 272 4.30 -15.42 -2.71
CA ASN A 272 3.39 -14.42 -2.16
C ASN A 272 2.03 -14.45 -2.88
N MET A 273 2.02 -14.51 -4.22
CA MET A 273 0.78 -14.52 -5.01
C MET A 273 -0.04 -15.80 -4.81
N ALA A 274 0.61 -16.92 -4.47
CA ALA A 274 -0.08 -18.17 -4.15
C ALA A 274 -0.86 -18.10 -2.82
N ALA A 275 -0.55 -17.16 -1.93
CA ALA A 275 -1.25 -16.99 -0.64
C ALA A 275 -2.76 -16.77 -0.78
N ALA A 276 -3.21 -16.18 -1.90
CA ALA A 276 -4.64 -15.97 -2.17
C ALA A 276 -5.46 -17.26 -2.31
N ARG A 277 -4.81 -18.41 -2.44
CA ARG A 277 -5.45 -19.73 -2.56
C ARG A 277 -5.62 -20.43 -1.21
N ILE A 278 -5.03 -19.88 -0.15
CA ILE A 278 -5.08 -20.46 1.20
C ILE A 278 -6.34 -19.93 1.88
N ALA A 279 -7.22 -20.84 2.25
CA ALA A 279 -8.40 -20.54 3.05
C ALA A 279 -8.13 -20.97 4.50
N LEU A 280 -8.03 -19.99 5.39
CA LEU A 280 -7.87 -20.22 6.83
C LEU A 280 -9.26 -20.47 7.43
N ASP A 281 -9.37 -21.47 8.29
CA ASP A 281 -10.59 -21.78 9.04
C ASP A 281 -10.63 -20.99 10.37
N GLU A 282 -11.73 -21.19 11.14
CA GLU A 282 -11.93 -20.49 12.42
C GLU A 282 -10.85 -20.86 13.46
N ASP A 283 -10.40 -22.12 13.48
CA ASP A 283 -9.37 -22.58 14.40
C ASP A 283 -7.99 -21.98 14.06
N ASP A 284 -7.68 -21.83 12.77
CA ASP A 284 -6.46 -21.17 12.30
C ASP A 284 -6.47 -19.69 12.68
N LEU A 285 -7.60 -19.01 12.44
CA LEU A 285 -7.74 -17.59 12.78
C LEU A 285 -7.64 -17.37 14.29
N ALA A 286 -8.28 -18.22 15.10
CA ALA A 286 -8.20 -18.15 16.56
C ALA A 286 -6.77 -18.34 17.08
N LEU A 287 -5.97 -19.20 16.46
CA LEU A 287 -4.55 -19.37 16.81
C LEU A 287 -3.69 -18.15 16.46
N LEU A 288 -4.09 -17.39 15.45
CA LEU A 288 -3.36 -16.22 14.96
C LEU A 288 -3.81 -14.89 15.60
N GLU A 289 -4.89 -14.93 16.40
CA GLU A 289 -5.29 -13.76 17.22
C GLU A 289 -4.21 -13.47 18.29
N PRO A 290 -4.03 -12.18 18.67
CA PRO A 290 -3.14 -11.83 19.76
C PRO A 290 -3.61 -12.51 21.05
N VAL A 291 -2.70 -13.13 21.77
CA VAL A 291 -3.01 -13.57 23.14
C VAL A 291 -3.28 -12.29 23.94
N ALA A 292 -4.49 -12.15 24.47
CA ALA A 292 -4.81 -11.04 25.37
C ALA A 292 -3.93 -11.19 26.63
N ASP A 293 -3.09 -10.17 26.88
CA ASP A 293 -2.29 -10.08 28.11
C ASP A 293 -3.18 -9.86 29.34
#